data_802a7de301940433a7db92d4e051e4c6
#
_entry.id   802a7de301940433a7db92d4e051e4c6
#
_cell.length_a   1.000
_cell.length_b   1.000
_cell.length_c   1.000
_cell.angle_alpha   90.00
_cell.angle_beta   90.00
_cell.angle_gamma   90.00
#
_symmetry.space_group_name_H-M   'P 1'
#
loop_
_entity.id
_entity.type
_entity.pdbx_description
1 polymer ?
#
loop_
_entity_poly.entity_id
_entity_poly.type
_entity_poly.pdbx_seq_one_letter_code
_entity_poly.pdbx_strand_id
1 'polypeptide(L)'
;MTDYSSYAATQHPAVASIAPDLETRAVGAATDLRLWLRMISCCNLIENEVRSRLRSEFSTTLPRFDLMSQLTHAPRGLKMSELSRLMMVTNGNITGITDQLEKDGLVERLKDDSDRRSSLIRLTPKGKRYHRRMQRAHETWIESLMGGLAPTARNTLFELLGDLKQSTHARLPVA
;
A
#
# COMPACT_ATOMS: atom_id res chain seq x y z
N MET A 1 35.02 -7.06 -3.94
CA MET A 1 34.28 -8.33 -4.09
C MET A 1 33.90 -8.74 -2.69
N THR A 2 32.79 -8.18 -2.22
CA THR A 2 32.32 -8.30 -0.82
C THR A 2 31.35 -9.47 -0.77
N ASP A 3 31.72 -10.47 0.01
CA ASP A 3 31.01 -11.72 0.17
C ASP A 3 29.65 -11.52 0.88
N TYR A 4 28.56 -11.64 0.13
CA TYR A 4 27.18 -11.56 0.62
C TYR A 4 26.67 -12.86 1.23
N SER A 5 27.52 -13.88 1.38
CA SER A 5 27.12 -15.20 1.89
C SER A 5 26.87 -15.25 3.39
N SER A 6 27.34 -14.26 4.18
CA SER A 6 27.23 -14.30 5.64
C SER A 6 25.99 -13.62 6.24
N TYR A 7 25.11 -13.01 5.41
CA TYR A 7 23.95 -12.27 5.93
C TYR A 7 22.68 -13.13 6.12
N ALA A 8 22.76 -14.42 5.81
CA ALA A 8 21.59 -15.32 5.82
C ALA A 8 21.34 -16.07 7.15
N ALA A 9 22.09 -15.79 8.21
CA ALA A 9 22.11 -16.64 9.42
C ALA A 9 21.71 -15.93 10.72
N THR A 10 20.76 -14.97 10.69
CA THR A 10 20.10 -14.54 11.91
C THR A 10 18.66 -15.07 11.87
N GLN A 11 18.49 -16.27 12.40
CA GLN A 11 17.22 -16.99 12.45
C GLN A 11 16.22 -16.26 13.35
N HIS A 12 15.20 -15.64 12.76
CA HIS A 12 13.93 -15.40 13.45
C HIS A 12 13.10 -16.70 13.43
N PRO A 13 12.65 -17.22 14.59
CA PRO A 13 11.96 -18.51 14.66
C PRO A 13 10.53 -18.56 14.10
N ALA A 14 10.07 -17.55 13.37
CA ALA A 14 8.71 -17.47 12.82
C ALA A 14 8.63 -17.55 11.27
N VAL A 15 9.71 -17.93 10.58
CA VAL A 15 9.74 -17.98 9.10
C VAL A 15 9.47 -19.40 8.55
N ALA A 16 9.05 -20.32 9.37
CA ALA A 16 8.76 -21.69 8.98
C ALA A 16 7.34 -21.82 8.40
N SER A 17 7.12 -21.42 7.20
CA SER A 17 6.11 -21.81 6.20
C SER A 17 5.78 -20.70 5.22
N ILE A 18 6.78 -20.05 4.66
CA ILE A 18 6.57 -19.22 3.47
C ILE A 18 6.56 -20.21 2.31
N ALA A 19 5.43 -20.27 1.57
CA ALA A 19 5.40 -20.96 0.28
C ALA A 19 6.64 -20.53 -0.53
N PRO A 20 7.28 -21.46 -1.28
CA PRO A 20 8.55 -21.17 -1.96
C PRO A 20 8.40 -19.85 -2.72
N ASP A 21 9.25 -18.89 -2.37
CA ASP A 21 9.25 -17.54 -2.89
C ASP A 21 9.27 -17.61 -4.42
N LEU A 22 8.52 -16.73 -5.08
CA LEU A 22 8.48 -16.63 -6.55
C LEU A 22 9.90 -16.54 -7.14
N GLU A 23 10.81 -15.92 -6.39
CA GLU A 23 12.22 -15.81 -6.75
C GLU A 23 12.93 -17.18 -6.78
N THR A 24 12.67 -18.07 -5.82
CA THR A 24 13.29 -19.41 -5.78
C THR A 24 12.84 -20.32 -6.92
N ARG A 25 11.67 -20.05 -7.52
CA ARG A 25 11.18 -20.73 -8.72
C ARG A 25 11.86 -20.26 -10.01
N ALA A 26 12.55 -19.12 -9.98
CA ALA A 26 13.22 -18.52 -11.12
C ALA A 26 14.74 -18.83 -11.14
N VAL A 27 15.14 -19.99 -10.63
CA VAL A 27 16.54 -20.44 -10.69
C VAL A 27 16.99 -20.52 -12.16
N GLY A 28 18.06 -19.78 -12.51
CA GLY A 28 18.53 -19.66 -13.90
C GLY A 28 17.92 -18.51 -14.71
N ALA A 29 16.96 -17.77 -14.17
CA ALA A 29 16.44 -16.56 -14.83
C ALA A 29 17.43 -15.39 -14.76
N ALA A 30 17.23 -14.40 -15.68
CA ALA A 30 18.01 -13.16 -15.70
C ALA A 30 17.90 -12.41 -14.36
N THR A 31 18.96 -11.72 -13.98
CA THR A 31 19.06 -10.96 -12.71
C THR A 31 17.90 -9.98 -12.53
N ASP A 32 17.48 -9.30 -13.60
CA ASP A 32 16.39 -8.33 -13.56
C ASP A 32 15.03 -8.97 -13.23
N LEU A 33 14.74 -10.16 -13.79
CA LEU A 33 13.52 -10.89 -13.46
C LEU A 33 13.54 -11.35 -11.98
N ARG A 34 14.68 -11.82 -11.50
CA ARG A 34 14.81 -12.21 -10.08
C ARG A 34 14.63 -11.01 -9.15
N LEU A 35 15.22 -9.86 -9.50
CA LEU A 35 15.02 -8.62 -8.75
C LEU A 35 13.54 -8.20 -8.70
N TRP A 36 12.87 -8.23 -9.85
CA TRP A 36 11.43 -7.96 -9.94
C TRP A 36 10.61 -8.89 -9.05
N LEU A 37 10.86 -10.20 -9.10
CA LEU A 37 10.15 -11.19 -8.28
C LEU A 37 10.41 -10.98 -6.78
N ARG A 38 11.63 -10.60 -6.39
CA ARG A 38 11.97 -10.26 -5.00
C ARG A 38 11.20 -9.04 -4.51
N MET A 39 11.10 -7.99 -5.33
CA MET A 39 10.32 -6.81 -5.00
C MET A 39 8.85 -7.16 -4.77
N ILE A 40 8.23 -7.95 -5.66
CA ILE A 40 6.84 -8.42 -5.50
C ILE A 40 6.68 -9.21 -4.20
N SER A 41 7.59 -10.15 -3.93
CA SER A 41 7.54 -10.96 -2.71
C SER A 41 7.62 -10.11 -1.45
N CYS A 42 8.52 -9.14 -1.40
CA CYS A 42 8.61 -8.20 -0.28
C CYS A 42 7.32 -7.39 -0.12
N CYS A 43 6.79 -6.84 -1.21
CA CYS A 43 5.52 -6.09 -1.18
C CYS A 43 4.37 -6.96 -0.65
N ASN A 44 4.24 -8.21 -1.14
CA ASN A 44 3.19 -9.12 -0.71
C ASN A 44 3.30 -9.49 0.78
N LEU A 45 4.51 -9.74 1.28
CA LEU A 45 4.72 -10.03 2.71
C LEU A 45 4.28 -8.85 3.59
N ILE A 46 4.71 -7.64 3.26
CA ILE A 46 4.34 -6.42 3.99
C ILE A 46 2.83 -6.19 3.91
N GLU A 47 2.25 -6.27 2.73
CA GLU A 47 0.83 -6.03 2.49
C GLU A 47 -0.05 -7.04 3.23
N ASN A 48 0.32 -8.32 3.25
CA ASN A 48 -0.41 -9.36 3.97
C ASN A 48 -0.41 -9.10 5.48
N GLU A 49 0.72 -8.69 6.04
CA GLU A 49 0.81 -8.33 7.46
C GLU A 49 -0.04 -7.10 7.80
N VAL A 50 0.03 -6.05 6.95
CA VAL A 50 -0.82 -4.85 7.10
C VAL A 50 -2.30 -5.21 7.03
N ARG A 51 -2.71 -6.05 6.07
CA ARG A 51 -4.09 -6.55 5.96
C ARG A 51 -4.54 -7.30 7.22
N SER A 52 -3.67 -8.15 7.76
CA SER A 52 -3.94 -8.91 8.98
C SER A 52 -4.18 -7.97 10.16
N ARG A 53 -3.29 -7.00 10.37
CA ARG A 53 -3.38 -6.03 11.47
C ARG A 53 -4.57 -5.08 11.34
N LEU A 54 -4.88 -4.61 10.13
CA LEU A 54 -6.08 -3.79 9.90
C LEU A 54 -7.35 -4.55 10.28
N ARG A 55 -7.42 -5.86 10.00
CA ARG A 55 -8.57 -6.69 10.40
C ARG A 55 -8.64 -6.89 11.90
N SER A 56 -7.53 -7.27 12.53
CA SER A 56 -7.49 -7.62 13.96
C SER A 56 -7.64 -6.41 14.88
N GLU A 57 -6.98 -5.29 14.57
CA GLU A 57 -6.92 -4.13 15.46
C GLU A 57 -8.01 -3.09 15.15
N PHE A 58 -8.48 -3.03 13.89
CA PHE A 58 -9.42 -1.99 13.45
C PHE A 58 -10.70 -2.55 12.80
N SER A 59 -10.86 -3.88 12.68
CA SER A 59 -12.01 -4.50 12.02
C SER A 59 -12.30 -3.89 10.63
N THR A 60 -11.24 -3.57 9.87
CA THR A 60 -11.33 -2.94 8.55
C THR A 60 -10.46 -3.66 7.52
N THR A 61 -10.54 -3.23 6.27
CA THR A 61 -9.78 -3.82 5.17
C THR A 61 -8.80 -2.80 4.58
N LEU A 62 -7.75 -3.28 3.94
CA LEU A 62 -6.77 -2.41 3.28
C LEU A 62 -7.41 -1.48 2.23
N PRO A 63 -8.31 -1.92 1.31
CA PRO A 63 -8.96 -1.00 0.39
C PRO A 63 -9.77 0.12 1.06
N ARG A 64 -10.38 -0.14 2.22
CA ARG A 64 -11.08 0.90 3.00
C ARG A 64 -10.10 1.90 3.60
N PHE A 65 -8.98 1.42 4.13
CA PHE A 65 -7.90 2.27 4.64
C PHE A 65 -7.32 3.14 3.53
N ASP A 66 -7.01 2.55 2.35
CA ASP A 66 -6.45 3.25 1.20
C ASP A 66 -7.38 4.35 0.69
N LEU A 67 -8.70 4.05 0.55
CA LEU A 67 -9.68 5.06 0.15
C LEU A 67 -9.71 6.24 1.12
N MET A 68 -9.72 5.96 2.42
CA MET A 68 -9.69 7.00 3.45
C MET A 68 -8.38 7.80 3.41
N SER A 69 -7.25 7.16 3.08
CA SER A 69 -5.95 7.83 2.90
C SER A 69 -5.98 8.81 1.74
N GLN A 70 -6.53 8.44 0.59
CA GLN A 70 -6.71 9.36 -0.54
C GLN A 70 -7.56 10.58 -0.15
N LEU A 71 -8.65 10.37 0.57
CA LEU A 71 -9.54 11.44 1.01
C LEU A 71 -8.90 12.39 2.05
N THR A 72 -7.89 11.94 2.78
CA THR A 72 -7.16 12.80 3.73
C THR A 72 -6.44 13.94 3.04
N HIS A 73 -5.92 13.71 1.82
CA HIS A 73 -5.23 14.69 1.01
C HIS A 73 -6.19 15.59 0.21
N ALA A 74 -7.50 15.33 0.25
CA ALA A 74 -8.51 16.07 -0.48
C ALA A 74 -9.63 16.57 0.45
N PRO A 75 -9.43 17.65 1.21
CA PRO A 75 -10.40 18.13 2.21
C PRO A 75 -11.77 18.50 1.63
N ARG A 76 -11.81 18.91 0.35
CA ARG A 76 -13.06 19.23 -0.38
C ARG A 76 -13.76 17.98 -0.91
N GLY A 77 -13.10 16.82 -0.88
CA GLY A 77 -13.58 15.55 -1.43
C GLY A 77 -13.03 15.24 -2.81
N LEU A 78 -13.23 14.01 -3.26
CA LEU A 78 -12.86 13.49 -4.57
C LEU A 78 -14.09 12.88 -5.25
N LYS A 79 -14.14 12.95 -6.60
CA LYS A 79 -15.12 12.23 -7.40
C LYS A 79 -14.84 10.73 -7.37
N MET A 80 -15.88 9.92 -7.56
CA MET A 80 -15.74 8.46 -7.63
C MET A 80 -14.75 8.02 -8.73
N SER A 81 -14.75 8.70 -9.88
CA SER A 81 -13.81 8.44 -10.97
C SER A 81 -12.36 8.78 -10.62
N GLU A 82 -12.14 9.83 -9.83
CA GLU A 82 -10.80 10.18 -9.34
C GLU A 82 -10.28 9.14 -8.36
N LEU A 83 -11.14 8.71 -7.42
CA LEU A 83 -10.81 7.63 -6.47
C LEU A 83 -10.48 6.33 -7.20
N SER A 84 -11.28 5.94 -8.20
CA SER A 84 -11.04 4.76 -9.02
C SER A 84 -9.68 4.81 -9.70
N ARG A 85 -9.32 5.94 -10.28
CA ARG A 85 -8.02 6.15 -10.92
C ARG A 85 -6.87 6.12 -9.92
N LEU A 86 -6.98 6.82 -8.79
CA LEU A 86 -5.94 6.90 -7.76
C LEU A 86 -5.66 5.54 -7.11
N MET A 87 -6.71 4.75 -6.91
CA MET A 87 -6.60 3.42 -6.30
C MET A 87 -6.36 2.30 -7.31
N MET A 88 -6.33 2.60 -8.61
CA MET A 88 -6.15 1.62 -9.71
C MET A 88 -7.15 0.46 -9.65
N VAL A 89 -8.40 0.75 -9.29
CA VAL A 89 -9.48 -0.24 -9.20
C VAL A 89 -10.69 0.17 -10.04
N THR A 90 -11.58 -0.78 -10.30
CA THR A 90 -12.80 -0.51 -11.09
C THR A 90 -13.78 0.38 -10.33
N ASN A 91 -14.62 1.13 -11.06
CA ASN A 91 -15.66 1.97 -10.46
C ASN A 91 -16.63 1.17 -9.58
N GLY A 92 -16.95 -0.07 -9.94
CA GLY A 92 -17.79 -0.95 -9.12
C GLY A 92 -17.19 -1.24 -7.75
N ASN A 93 -15.89 -1.51 -7.68
CA ASN A 93 -15.20 -1.73 -6.42
C ASN A 93 -15.20 -0.48 -5.53
N ILE A 94 -14.94 0.71 -6.12
CA ILE A 94 -14.99 1.98 -5.37
C ILE A 94 -16.38 2.23 -4.81
N THR A 95 -17.44 1.96 -5.57
CA THR A 95 -18.81 2.13 -5.11
C THR A 95 -19.06 1.26 -3.87
N GLY A 96 -18.77 -0.03 -3.93
CA GLY A 96 -18.96 -0.93 -2.79
C GLY A 96 -18.19 -0.52 -1.53
N ILE A 97 -16.92 -0.08 -1.70
CA ILE A 97 -16.10 0.40 -0.57
C ILE A 97 -16.69 1.68 0.02
N THR A 98 -17.09 2.62 -0.83
CA THR A 98 -17.67 3.91 -0.42
C THR A 98 -18.98 3.71 0.31
N ASP A 99 -19.89 2.86 -0.19
CA ASP A 99 -21.18 2.57 0.44
C ASP A 99 -21.01 2.00 1.85
N GLN A 100 -20.03 1.09 2.04
CA GLN A 100 -19.72 0.56 3.37
C GLN A 100 -19.19 1.65 4.31
N LEU A 101 -18.28 2.50 3.84
CA LEU A 101 -17.74 3.59 4.65
C LEU A 101 -18.77 4.64 4.99
N GLU A 102 -19.72 4.92 4.08
CA GLU A 102 -20.83 5.83 4.30
C GLU A 102 -21.81 5.26 5.33
N LYS A 103 -22.15 3.97 5.22
CA LYS A 103 -22.98 3.25 6.22
C LYS A 103 -22.37 3.32 7.62
N ASP A 104 -21.04 3.24 7.72
CA ASP A 104 -20.31 3.36 8.99
C ASP A 104 -20.18 4.82 9.47
N GLY A 105 -20.61 5.79 8.67
CA GLY A 105 -20.51 7.22 8.96
C GLY A 105 -19.09 7.76 8.92
N LEU A 106 -18.19 7.10 8.17
CA LEU A 106 -16.78 7.49 8.03
C LEU A 106 -16.55 8.42 6.85
N VAL A 107 -17.36 8.29 5.80
CA VAL A 107 -17.41 9.22 4.68
C VAL A 107 -18.82 9.75 4.48
N GLU A 108 -18.93 10.83 3.72
CA GLU A 108 -20.21 11.42 3.30
C GLU A 108 -20.14 11.77 1.82
N ARG A 109 -21.31 11.74 1.15
CA ARG A 109 -21.47 12.18 -0.24
C ARG A 109 -22.00 13.59 -0.26
N LEU A 110 -21.31 14.46 -0.97
CA LEU A 110 -21.71 15.84 -1.21
C LEU A 110 -22.13 15.98 -2.67
N LYS A 111 -23.10 16.84 -2.93
CA LYS A 111 -23.39 17.26 -4.30
C LYS A 111 -22.20 18.04 -4.84
N ASP A 112 -21.83 17.78 -6.09
CA ASP A 112 -20.87 18.61 -6.79
C ASP A 112 -21.62 19.82 -7.37
N ASP A 113 -21.30 21.01 -6.90
CA ASP A 113 -21.92 22.24 -7.38
C ASP A 113 -21.61 22.53 -8.86
N SER A 114 -20.53 21.97 -9.36
CA SER A 114 -20.10 22.12 -10.77
C SER A 114 -20.74 21.09 -11.71
N ASP A 115 -21.16 19.93 -11.19
CA ASP A 115 -21.75 18.84 -11.95
C ASP A 115 -22.78 18.09 -11.14
N ARG A 116 -24.07 18.41 -11.36
CA ARG A 116 -25.20 17.80 -10.64
C ARG A 116 -25.32 16.28 -10.78
N ARG A 117 -24.60 15.67 -11.73
CA ARG A 117 -24.58 14.20 -11.95
C ARG A 117 -23.44 13.52 -11.17
N SER A 118 -22.52 14.27 -10.60
CA SER A 118 -21.41 13.75 -9.83
C SER A 118 -21.55 14.03 -8.34
N SER A 119 -20.99 13.14 -7.52
CA SER A 119 -20.89 13.30 -6.08
C SER A 119 -19.43 13.35 -5.67
N LEU A 120 -19.14 14.23 -4.72
CA LEU A 120 -17.84 14.28 -4.05
C LEU A 120 -17.90 13.45 -2.78
N ILE A 121 -16.92 12.58 -2.61
CA ILE A 121 -16.77 11.78 -1.39
C ILE A 121 -15.78 12.48 -0.47
N ARG A 122 -16.15 12.65 0.79
CA ARG A 122 -15.31 13.32 1.79
C ARG A 122 -15.33 12.57 3.12
N LEU A 123 -14.21 12.64 3.86
CA LEU A 123 -14.16 12.13 5.23
C LEU A 123 -15.02 12.98 6.17
N THR A 124 -15.86 12.31 6.96
CA THR A 124 -16.53 12.95 8.10
C THR A 124 -15.53 13.26 9.23
N PRO A 125 -15.91 14.09 10.23
CA PRO A 125 -15.07 14.27 11.44
C PRO A 125 -14.78 12.95 12.16
N LYS A 126 -15.71 12.00 12.18
CA LYS A 126 -15.53 10.63 12.70
C LYS A 126 -14.51 9.88 11.86
N GLY A 127 -14.64 9.91 10.52
CA GLY A 127 -13.71 9.28 9.58
C GLY A 127 -12.29 9.80 9.72
N LYS A 128 -12.11 11.13 9.83
CA LYS A 128 -10.80 11.75 10.03
C LYS A 128 -10.12 11.26 11.32
N ARG A 129 -10.85 11.16 12.43
CA ARG A 129 -10.30 10.64 13.69
C ARG A 129 -9.95 9.16 13.59
N TYR A 130 -10.81 8.37 12.98
CA TYR A 130 -10.60 6.93 12.81
C TYR A 130 -9.40 6.65 11.90
N HIS A 131 -9.31 7.32 10.75
CA HIS A 131 -8.17 7.19 9.83
C HIS A 131 -6.85 7.59 10.50
N ARG A 132 -6.81 8.69 11.25
CA ARG A 132 -5.59 9.13 11.95
C ARG A 132 -5.07 8.07 12.94
N ARG A 133 -5.96 7.35 13.61
CA ARG A 133 -5.56 6.24 14.50
C ARG A 133 -4.95 5.08 13.71
N MET A 134 -5.57 4.68 12.61
CA MET A 134 -5.06 3.64 11.73
C MET A 134 -3.71 4.04 11.12
N GLN A 135 -3.58 5.28 10.67
CA GLN A 135 -2.34 5.79 10.08
C GLN A 135 -1.16 5.69 11.06
N ARG A 136 -1.33 6.12 12.30
CA ARG A 136 -0.28 6.00 13.32
C ARG A 136 0.10 4.55 13.59
N ALA A 137 -0.88 3.66 13.70
CA ALA A 137 -0.61 2.24 13.87
C ALA A 137 0.13 1.66 12.65
N HIS A 138 -0.31 2.03 11.44
CA HIS A 138 0.32 1.62 10.18
C HIS A 138 1.79 2.08 10.10
N GLU A 139 2.10 3.33 10.47
CA GLU A 139 3.46 3.85 10.54
C GLU A 139 4.34 2.97 11.45
N THR A 140 3.85 2.67 12.67
CA THR A 140 4.55 1.78 13.61
C THR A 140 4.75 0.36 13.06
N TRP A 141 3.75 -0.19 12.35
CA TRP A 141 3.88 -1.51 11.76
C TRP A 141 4.93 -1.55 10.66
N ILE A 142 4.94 -0.54 9.78
CA ILE A 142 5.94 -0.43 8.71
C ILE A 142 7.34 -0.25 9.31
N GLU A 143 7.52 0.59 10.33
CA GLU A 143 8.79 0.72 11.04
C GLU A 143 9.28 -0.61 11.60
N SER A 144 8.39 -1.39 12.23
CA SER A 144 8.71 -2.72 12.75
C SER A 144 9.11 -3.70 11.64
N LEU A 145 8.36 -3.73 10.54
CA LEU A 145 8.63 -4.62 9.40
C LEU A 145 9.95 -4.29 8.70
N MET A 146 10.32 -3.01 8.65
CA MET A 146 11.59 -2.55 8.10
C MET A 146 12.76 -2.63 9.09
N GLY A 147 12.47 -2.94 10.37
CA GLY A 147 13.43 -2.92 11.46
C GLY A 147 14.60 -3.91 11.32
N GLY A 148 14.43 -4.97 10.50
CA GLY A 148 15.50 -5.93 10.18
C GLY A 148 16.64 -5.36 9.32
N LEU A 149 16.45 -4.20 8.68
CA LEU A 149 17.49 -3.53 7.89
C LEU A 149 18.20 -2.46 8.74
N ALA A 150 19.53 -2.41 8.63
CA ALA A 150 20.31 -1.30 9.19
C ALA A 150 19.86 0.05 8.57
N PRO A 151 19.94 1.18 9.30
CA PRO A 151 19.52 2.49 8.79
C PRO A 151 20.18 2.86 7.46
N THR A 152 21.47 2.60 7.30
CA THR A 152 22.19 2.85 6.05
C THR A 152 21.65 2.01 4.89
N ALA A 153 21.35 0.73 5.12
CA ALA A 153 20.78 -0.16 4.09
C ALA A 153 19.37 0.29 3.69
N ARG A 154 18.56 0.78 4.64
CA ARG A 154 17.22 1.35 4.34
C ARG A 154 17.33 2.58 3.45
N ASN A 155 18.26 3.49 3.74
CA ASN A 155 18.47 4.69 2.91
C ASN A 155 18.94 4.32 1.51
N THR A 156 19.92 3.41 1.39
CA THR A 156 20.39 2.94 0.08
C THR A 156 19.25 2.30 -0.73
N LEU A 157 18.44 1.45 -0.09
CA LEU A 157 17.28 0.82 -0.75
C LEU A 157 16.27 1.87 -1.22
N PHE A 158 15.99 2.88 -0.40
CA PHE A 158 15.09 3.98 -0.75
C PHE A 158 15.56 4.75 -1.98
N GLU A 159 16.85 5.09 -2.05
CA GLU A 159 17.46 5.79 -3.19
C GLU A 159 17.41 4.92 -4.45
N LEU A 160 17.85 3.64 -4.38
CA LEU A 160 17.82 2.73 -5.53
C LEU A 160 16.39 2.49 -6.07
N LEU A 161 15.40 2.38 -5.20
CA LEU A 161 14.00 2.27 -5.63
C LEU A 161 13.48 3.58 -6.24
N GLY A 162 13.99 4.73 -5.76
CA GLY A 162 13.72 6.05 -6.35
C GLY A 162 14.25 6.14 -7.79
N ASP A 163 15.48 5.76 -8.01
CA ASP A 163 16.14 5.72 -9.34
C ASP A 163 15.41 4.76 -10.29
N LEU A 164 15.06 3.57 -9.80
CA LEU A 164 14.29 2.60 -10.57
C LEU A 164 12.94 3.17 -10.98
N LYS A 165 12.21 3.82 -10.07
CA LYS A 165 10.92 4.46 -10.36
C LYS A 165 11.06 5.52 -11.45
N GLN A 166 12.06 6.41 -11.36
CA GLN A 166 12.30 7.45 -12.35
C GLN A 166 12.65 6.87 -13.72
N SER A 167 13.58 5.91 -13.77
CA SER A 167 14.01 5.28 -15.01
C SER A 167 12.87 4.50 -15.69
N THR A 168 12.03 3.84 -14.90
CA THR A 168 10.86 3.12 -15.41
C THR A 168 9.82 4.11 -15.97
N HIS A 169 9.54 5.19 -15.24
CA HIS A 169 8.59 6.22 -15.70
C HIS A 169 9.02 6.86 -17.02
N ALA A 170 10.31 7.13 -17.19
CA ALA A 170 10.85 7.71 -18.42
C ALA A 170 10.76 6.76 -19.65
N ARG A 171 10.59 5.46 -19.43
CA ARG A 171 10.49 4.43 -20.49
C ARG A 171 9.07 4.03 -20.82
N LEU A 172 8.11 4.37 -19.97
CA LEU A 172 6.70 4.08 -20.24
C LEU A 172 6.13 5.12 -21.18
N PRO A 173 5.29 4.72 -22.16
CA PRO A 173 4.60 5.68 -23.01
C PRO A 173 3.73 6.59 -22.14
N VAL A 174 3.76 7.88 -22.43
CA VAL A 174 2.84 8.85 -21.81
C VAL A 174 1.43 8.48 -22.25
N ALA A 175 0.59 8.03 -21.31
CA ALA A 175 -0.80 7.66 -21.54
C ALA A 175 -1.69 8.90 -21.68
#